data_ee563e6f372396b41be127166f7fd66b
#
_entry.id   ee563e6f372396b41be127166f7fd66b
#
_cell.length_a   1.000
_cell.length_b   1.000
_cell.length_c   1.000
_cell.angle_alpha   90.00
_cell.angle_beta   90.00
_cell.angle_gamma   90.00
#
_symmetry.space_group_name_H-M   'P 1'
#
loop_
_entity.id
_entity.type
_entity.pdbx_description
1 polymer ?
#
loop_
_entity_poly.entity_id
_entity_poly.type
_entity_poly.pdbx_seq_one_letter_code
_entity_poly.pdbx_strand_id
1 'polypeptide(L)'
;RICDQMEALGVHVLRGDAVTMELNGEKITFCGIDDPDSGESEQQLSQLEKCDKENTFTILLAHRPEDISSYLDDAYDLILSGHAHGGQWRIPGILNGLYAPNQGLFPSYAGGRYSFDGTVFLVSRGLARESTRIPRIFNRPEVVVADLVPKSR
;
A
#
# COMPACT_ATOMS: atom_id res chain seq x y z
N ARG A 1 -5.46 -18.70 14.41
CA ARG A 1 -5.38 -17.24 14.17
C ARG A 1 -5.97 -16.93 12.81
N ILE A 2 -6.30 -15.66 12.52
CA ILE A 2 -6.89 -15.27 11.21
C ILE A 2 -5.92 -15.59 10.07
N CYS A 3 -4.62 -15.29 10.24
CA CYS A 3 -3.59 -15.59 9.24
C CYS A 3 -3.56 -17.08 8.89
N ASP A 4 -3.53 -17.97 9.90
CA ASP A 4 -3.50 -19.42 9.69
C ASP A 4 -4.72 -19.92 8.90
N GLN A 5 -5.88 -19.27 9.10
CA GLN A 5 -7.12 -19.58 8.37
C GLN A 5 -7.04 -19.09 6.91
N MET A 6 -6.44 -17.94 6.68
CA MET A 6 -6.22 -17.41 5.31
C MET A 6 -5.24 -18.27 4.55
N GLU A 7 -4.13 -18.66 5.18
CA GLU A 7 -3.13 -19.56 4.60
C GLU A 7 -3.73 -20.93 4.25
N ALA A 8 -4.58 -21.48 5.12
CA ALA A 8 -5.31 -22.74 4.86
C ALA A 8 -6.26 -22.63 3.65
N LEU A 9 -6.66 -21.41 3.25
CA LEU A 9 -7.45 -21.13 2.06
C LEU A 9 -6.58 -20.80 0.83
N GLY A 10 -5.25 -20.93 0.93
CA GLY A 10 -4.31 -20.67 -0.16
C GLY A 10 -3.95 -19.19 -0.34
N VAL A 11 -4.21 -18.34 0.64
CA VAL A 11 -3.78 -16.93 0.63
C VAL A 11 -2.34 -16.84 1.13
N HIS A 12 -1.48 -16.16 0.40
CA HIS A 12 -0.14 -15.81 0.89
C HIS A 12 -0.23 -14.63 1.86
N VAL A 13 0.07 -14.86 3.13
CA VAL A 13 0.13 -13.82 4.16
C VAL A 13 1.59 -13.39 4.32
N LEU A 14 1.93 -12.19 3.87
CA LEU A 14 3.29 -11.67 3.86
C LEU A 14 3.56 -10.83 5.12
N ARG A 15 4.62 -11.16 5.85
CA ARG A 15 5.00 -10.53 7.12
C ARG A 15 6.52 -10.38 7.23
N GLY A 16 7.10 -9.50 6.41
CA GLY A 16 8.53 -9.32 6.27
C GLY A 16 9.17 -10.32 5.32
N ASP A 17 8.38 -10.91 4.45
CA ASP A 17 8.77 -11.87 3.44
C ASP A 17 8.23 -11.48 2.05
N ALA A 18 8.69 -12.19 1.03
CA ALA A 18 8.34 -11.94 -0.35
C ALA A 18 7.95 -13.24 -1.05
N VAL A 19 7.05 -13.13 -2.00
CA VAL A 19 6.68 -14.21 -2.92
C VAL A 19 6.82 -13.74 -4.36
N THR A 20 7.54 -14.50 -5.17
CA THR A 20 7.65 -14.23 -6.61
C THR A 20 6.70 -15.14 -7.37
N MET A 21 5.91 -14.55 -8.23
CA MET A 21 4.96 -15.24 -9.11
C MET A 21 5.30 -14.94 -10.56
N GLU A 22 5.11 -15.91 -11.43
CA GLU A 22 5.22 -15.73 -12.87
C GLU A 22 3.82 -15.52 -13.47
N LEU A 23 3.60 -14.36 -14.07
CA LEU A 23 2.35 -13.98 -14.68
C LEU A 23 2.61 -13.58 -16.14
N ASN A 24 2.04 -14.32 -17.08
CA ASN A 24 2.22 -14.10 -18.52
C ASN A 24 3.69 -14.07 -19.00
N GLY A 25 4.56 -14.86 -18.36
CA GLY A 25 5.98 -14.93 -18.67
C GLY A 25 6.86 -13.87 -18.00
N GLU A 26 6.26 -12.97 -17.22
CA GLU A 26 6.96 -11.95 -16.46
C GLU A 26 6.96 -12.30 -14.97
N LYS A 27 8.06 -12.00 -14.28
CA LYS A 27 8.17 -12.23 -12.85
C LYS A 27 7.73 -10.99 -12.07
N ILE A 28 6.83 -11.19 -11.12
CA ILE A 28 6.38 -10.15 -10.19
C ILE A 28 6.64 -10.63 -8.77
N THR A 29 7.32 -9.81 -8.00
CA THR A 29 7.62 -10.08 -6.59
C THR A 29 6.71 -9.23 -5.72
N PHE A 30 5.94 -9.89 -4.86
CA PHE A 30 5.12 -9.25 -3.85
C PHE A 30 5.85 -9.32 -2.51
N CYS A 31 6.05 -8.17 -1.89
CA CYS A 31 6.60 -8.00 -0.55
C CYS A 31 5.49 -7.49 0.37
N GLY A 32 5.52 -7.85 1.64
CA GLY A 32 4.51 -7.37 2.58
C GLY A 32 5.08 -7.16 3.98
N ILE A 33 4.55 -6.16 4.66
CA ILE A 33 4.87 -5.86 6.06
C ILE A 33 3.61 -5.69 6.89
N ASP A 34 3.72 -5.99 8.17
CA ASP A 34 2.67 -5.71 9.15
C ASP A 34 2.48 -4.20 9.36
N ASP A 35 1.32 -3.84 9.92
CA ASP A 35 1.08 -2.47 10.37
C ASP A 35 2.12 -2.07 11.45
N PRO A 36 2.65 -0.84 11.43
CA PRO A 36 3.60 -0.34 12.43
C PRO A 36 3.18 -0.53 13.90
N ASP A 37 1.87 -0.54 14.18
CA ASP A 37 1.37 -0.83 15.53
C ASP A 37 1.69 -2.25 16.03
N SER A 38 2.13 -3.15 15.14
CA SER A 38 2.64 -4.47 15.53
C SER A 38 4.00 -4.40 16.25
N GLY A 39 4.77 -3.33 15.99
CA GLY A 39 6.16 -3.18 16.43
C GLY A 39 7.18 -3.97 15.59
N GLU A 40 6.74 -4.65 14.53
CA GLU A 40 7.58 -5.56 13.73
C GLU A 40 7.98 -4.94 12.37
N SER A 41 7.32 -3.86 11.94
CA SER A 41 7.43 -3.34 10.56
C SER A 41 8.84 -2.92 10.16
N GLU A 42 9.61 -2.27 11.04
CA GLU A 42 10.99 -1.86 10.76
C GLU A 42 11.91 -3.08 10.56
N GLN A 43 11.78 -4.09 11.43
CA GLN A 43 12.53 -5.33 11.29
C GLN A 43 12.15 -6.06 10.00
N GLN A 44 10.87 -6.07 9.66
CA GLN A 44 10.36 -6.69 8.44
C GLN A 44 10.86 -5.98 7.17
N LEU A 45 10.91 -4.65 7.15
CA LEU A 45 11.54 -3.89 6.06
C LEU A 45 13.01 -4.28 5.89
N SER A 46 13.79 -4.33 6.98
CA SER A 46 15.19 -4.76 6.95
C SER A 46 15.39 -6.21 6.48
N GLN A 47 14.39 -7.08 6.66
CA GLN A 47 14.40 -8.43 6.09
C GLN A 47 14.18 -8.41 4.57
N LEU A 48 13.26 -7.55 4.11
CA LEU A 48 12.95 -7.38 2.68
C LEU A 48 14.10 -6.79 1.86
N GLU A 49 14.97 -5.97 2.47
CA GLU A 49 16.20 -5.48 1.82
C GLU A 49 17.11 -6.62 1.33
N LYS A 50 17.05 -7.78 1.98
CA LYS A 50 17.84 -8.96 1.66
C LYS A 50 17.21 -9.85 0.58
N CYS A 51 15.97 -9.56 0.19
CA CYS A 51 15.29 -10.30 -0.87
C CYS A 51 15.85 -9.90 -2.23
N ASP A 52 16.03 -10.90 -3.11
CA ASP A 52 16.42 -10.64 -4.49
C ASP A 52 15.25 -10.00 -5.24
N LYS A 53 15.43 -8.73 -5.61
CA LYS A 53 14.46 -7.94 -6.39
C LYS A 53 14.97 -7.67 -7.80
N GLU A 54 16.14 -8.16 -8.16
CA GLU A 54 16.70 -7.97 -9.48
C GLU A 54 15.88 -8.74 -10.54
N ASN A 55 15.64 -8.08 -11.65
CA ASN A 55 14.92 -8.63 -12.80
C ASN A 55 13.46 -9.04 -12.53
N THR A 56 12.81 -8.44 -11.53
CA THR A 56 11.39 -8.61 -11.26
C THR A 56 10.72 -7.26 -11.10
N PHE A 57 9.42 -7.17 -11.42
CA PHE A 57 8.60 -6.01 -11.01
C PHE A 57 8.22 -6.22 -9.55
N THR A 58 8.62 -5.29 -8.67
CA THR A 58 8.49 -5.47 -7.22
C THR A 58 7.39 -4.59 -6.65
N ILE A 59 6.47 -5.22 -5.91
CA ILE A 59 5.31 -4.57 -5.28
C ILE A 59 5.42 -4.70 -3.77
N LEU A 60 5.39 -3.57 -3.05
CA LEU A 60 5.27 -3.56 -1.59
C LEU A 60 3.80 -3.38 -1.16
N LEU A 61 3.35 -4.23 -0.27
CA LEU A 61 2.09 -4.12 0.45
C LEU A 61 2.36 -3.56 1.85
N ALA A 62 2.04 -2.28 2.08
CA ALA A 62 2.26 -1.60 3.35
C ALA A 62 1.03 -0.76 3.71
N HIS A 63 0.50 -0.93 4.92
CA HIS A 63 -0.79 -0.36 5.29
C HIS A 63 -0.76 1.17 5.42
N ARG A 64 0.30 1.74 6.01
CA ARG A 64 0.41 3.15 6.41
C ARG A 64 1.05 4.02 5.34
N PRO A 65 0.32 4.95 4.73
CA PRO A 65 0.87 5.81 3.67
C PRO A 65 1.80 6.91 4.20
N GLU A 66 1.70 7.28 5.47
CA GLU A 66 2.56 8.30 6.09
C GLU A 66 4.02 7.87 6.19
N ASP A 67 4.27 6.57 6.27
CA ASP A 67 5.63 6.01 6.41
C ASP A 67 6.34 5.82 5.08
N ILE A 68 5.83 6.45 4.00
CA ILE A 68 6.38 6.33 2.64
C ILE A 68 7.89 6.56 2.57
N SER A 69 8.44 7.48 3.39
CA SER A 69 9.88 7.73 3.42
C SER A 69 10.69 6.48 3.73
N SER A 70 10.23 5.65 4.67
CA SER A 70 10.90 4.39 5.02
C SER A 70 10.75 3.32 3.94
N TYR A 71 9.72 3.41 3.08
CA TYR A 71 9.52 2.46 1.99
C TYR A 71 10.34 2.80 0.75
N LEU A 72 10.74 4.07 0.58
CA LEU A 72 11.52 4.54 -0.57
C LEU A 72 13.02 4.24 -0.45
N ASP A 73 13.51 3.85 0.74
CA ASP A 73 14.91 3.49 0.96
C ASP A 73 15.29 2.19 0.22
N ASP A 74 14.30 1.44 -0.24
CA ASP A 74 14.46 0.19 -0.97
C ASP A 74 13.82 0.26 -2.39
N ALA A 75 14.24 -0.63 -3.28
CA ALA A 75 13.83 -0.61 -4.69
C ALA A 75 12.48 -1.29 -4.92
N TYR A 76 11.39 -0.57 -4.76
CA TYR A 76 10.03 -1.00 -5.14
C TYR A 76 9.53 -0.22 -6.37
N ASP A 77 8.97 -0.93 -7.35
CA ASP A 77 8.34 -0.30 -8.52
C ASP A 77 6.95 0.25 -8.20
N LEU A 78 6.23 -0.46 -7.31
CA LEU A 78 4.88 -0.12 -6.88
C LEU A 78 4.71 -0.33 -5.38
N ILE A 79 4.16 0.66 -4.70
CA ILE A 79 3.79 0.58 -3.29
C ILE A 79 2.28 0.75 -3.18
N LEU A 80 1.61 -0.16 -2.47
CA LEU A 80 0.17 -0.14 -2.25
C LEU A 80 -0.11 0.09 -0.76
N SER A 81 -0.90 1.13 -0.47
CA SER A 81 -1.30 1.48 0.90
C SER A 81 -2.79 1.80 1.00
N GLY A 82 -3.27 1.84 2.23
CA GLY A 82 -4.65 2.17 2.56
C GLY A 82 -4.72 3.16 3.73
N HIS A 83 -5.31 2.76 4.85
CA HIS A 83 -5.36 3.42 6.15
C HIS A 83 -5.99 4.83 6.20
N ALA A 84 -5.64 5.72 5.28
CA ALA A 84 -6.04 7.13 5.30
C ALA A 84 -7.55 7.39 5.05
N HIS A 85 -8.29 6.38 4.61
CA HIS A 85 -9.73 6.46 4.34
C HIS A 85 -10.15 7.65 3.48
N GLY A 86 -9.28 8.13 2.59
CA GLY A 86 -9.50 9.30 1.76
C GLY A 86 -9.56 10.60 2.54
N GLY A 87 -9.00 10.65 3.75
CA GLY A 87 -9.03 11.82 4.62
C GLY A 87 -10.44 12.22 5.07
N GLN A 88 -11.36 11.28 5.17
CA GLN A 88 -12.77 11.38 5.61
C GLN A 88 -13.59 12.38 4.80
N TRP A 89 -13.30 13.68 4.88
CA TRP A 89 -13.98 14.77 4.16
C TRP A 89 -13.09 15.25 3.02
N ARG A 90 -13.67 15.39 1.86
CA ARG A 90 -12.98 15.86 0.65
C ARG A 90 -13.75 16.98 -0.01
N ILE A 91 -13.05 17.83 -0.74
CA ILE A 91 -13.65 18.75 -1.70
C ILE A 91 -12.99 18.46 -3.04
N PRO A 92 -13.66 17.76 -3.97
CA PRO A 92 -13.08 17.37 -5.25
C PRO A 92 -12.44 18.55 -5.97
N GLY A 93 -11.18 18.37 -6.39
CA GLY A 93 -10.39 19.41 -7.07
C GLY A 93 -9.77 20.48 -6.17
N ILE A 94 -10.11 20.51 -4.86
CA ILE A 94 -9.60 21.53 -3.91
C ILE A 94 -8.90 20.86 -2.73
N LEU A 95 -9.56 19.89 -2.09
CA LEU A 95 -9.07 19.24 -0.88
C LEU A 95 -9.10 17.73 -1.05
N ASN A 96 -7.92 17.09 -1.06
CA ASN A 96 -7.79 15.63 -1.19
C ASN A 96 -8.19 14.87 0.08
N GLY A 97 -8.15 15.50 1.24
CA GLY A 97 -8.60 14.95 2.51
C GLY A 97 -8.47 15.96 3.63
N LEU A 98 -9.43 15.98 4.57
CA LEU A 98 -9.40 16.89 5.70
C LEU A 98 -8.62 16.31 6.88
N TYR A 99 -8.84 15.02 7.16
CA TYR A 99 -8.24 14.35 8.32
C TYR A 99 -7.99 12.87 8.02
N ALA A 100 -6.80 12.39 8.30
CA ALA A 100 -6.48 10.97 8.25
C ALA A 100 -5.81 10.51 9.55
N PRO A 101 -6.02 9.25 9.97
CA PRO A 101 -5.30 8.68 11.10
C PRO A 101 -3.80 8.85 10.88
N ASN A 102 -3.06 9.10 11.95
CA ASN A 102 -1.61 9.26 12.00
C ASN A 102 -1.01 10.42 11.16
N GLN A 103 -1.77 11.00 10.21
CA GLN A 103 -1.37 12.19 9.45
C GLN A 103 -2.02 13.49 9.98
N GLY A 104 -3.12 13.40 10.75
CA GLY A 104 -3.83 14.56 11.28
C GLY A 104 -4.63 15.33 10.23
N LEU A 105 -4.65 16.68 10.36
CA LEU A 105 -5.35 17.56 9.44
C LEU A 105 -4.55 17.78 8.15
N PHE A 106 -5.24 17.82 7.03
CA PHE A 106 -4.68 18.01 5.67
C PHE A 106 -3.60 16.97 5.32
N PRO A 107 -3.95 15.67 5.37
CA PRO A 107 -2.99 14.59 5.14
C PRO A 107 -2.37 14.66 3.75
N SER A 108 -1.06 14.45 3.66
CA SER A 108 -0.33 14.44 2.40
C SER A 108 -0.74 13.26 1.51
N TYR A 109 -1.07 12.12 2.11
CA TYR A 109 -1.36 10.86 1.42
C TYR A 109 -2.76 10.34 1.79
N ALA A 110 -3.80 11.09 1.46
CA ALA A 110 -5.18 10.73 1.76
C ALA A 110 -5.76 9.68 0.80
N GLY A 111 -5.29 9.66 -0.44
CA GLY A 111 -5.73 8.74 -1.49
C GLY A 111 -5.32 9.23 -2.86
N GLY A 112 -5.14 8.30 -3.80
CA GLY A 112 -4.73 8.57 -5.16
C GLY A 112 -3.36 8.01 -5.52
N ARG A 113 -2.80 8.49 -6.64
CA ARG A 113 -1.53 8.07 -7.19
C ARG A 113 -0.47 9.15 -6.98
N TYR A 114 0.66 8.75 -6.44
CA TYR A 114 1.86 9.57 -6.27
C TYR A 114 3.03 8.90 -7.01
N SER A 115 4.11 9.63 -7.26
CA SER A 115 5.32 9.08 -7.91
C SER A 115 6.57 9.67 -7.25
N PHE A 116 7.55 8.82 -6.99
CA PHE A 116 8.82 9.14 -6.37
C PHE A 116 9.94 8.42 -7.14
N ASP A 117 10.82 9.13 -7.80
CA ASP A 117 12.06 8.62 -8.44
C ASP A 117 11.98 7.22 -9.11
N GLY A 118 10.89 6.96 -9.83
CA GLY A 118 10.63 5.69 -10.51
C GLY A 118 9.65 4.77 -9.79
N THR A 119 9.37 4.99 -8.51
CA THR A 119 8.38 4.26 -7.72
C THR A 119 6.99 4.88 -7.88
N VAL A 120 6.00 4.06 -8.17
CA VAL A 120 4.58 4.45 -8.13
C VAL A 120 4.01 4.11 -6.76
N PHE A 121 3.37 5.08 -6.13
CA PHE A 121 2.70 4.91 -4.84
C PHE A 121 1.19 5.09 -5.00
N LEU A 122 0.41 4.07 -4.68
CA LEU A 122 -1.05 4.08 -4.73
C LEU A 122 -1.62 3.99 -3.32
N VAL A 123 -2.41 4.98 -2.95
CA VAL A 123 -3.14 5.00 -1.68
C VAL A 123 -4.62 4.81 -1.96
N SER A 124 -5.17 3.68 -1.52
CA SER A 124 -6.60 3.38 -1.65
C SER A 124 -7.40 4.06 -0.55
N ARG A 125 -8.56 4.61 -0.92
CA ARG A 125 -9.54 5.11 0.05
C ARG A 125 -10.32 3.99 0.74
N GLY A 126 -10.23 2.77 0.22
CA GLY A 126 -10.89 1.58 0.74
C GLY A 126 -12.41 1.56 0.52
N LEU A 127 -13.00 0.41 0.82
CA LEU A 127 -14.42 0.13 0.62
C LEU A 127 -15.29 0.44 1.84
N ALA A 128 -14.71 0.55 3.04
CA ALA A 128 -15.47 0.77 4.26
C ALA A 128 -16.28 2.06 4.19
N ARG A 129 -17.60 1.95 4.40
CA ARG A 129 -18.51 3.08 4.43
C ARG A 129 -18.43 3.84 5.75
N GLU A 130 -18.25 3.11 6.84
CA GLU A 130 -18.25 3.62 8.22
C GLU A 130 -17.06 3.01 8.97
N SER A 131 -15.89 3.62 8.82
CA SER A 131 -14.67 3.14 9.48
C SER A 131 -14.33 3.89 10.77
N THR A 132 -14.98 5.04 10.98
CA THR A 132 -14.74 5.91 12.15
C THR A 132 -16.02 6.60 12.60
N ARG A 133 -15.97 7.27 13.76
CA ARG A 133 -17.08 8.15 14.23
C ARG A 133 -17.32 9.35 13.31
N ILE A 134 -16.37 9.66 12.42
CA ILE A 134 -16.45 10.75 11.45
C ILE A 134 -16.93 10.16 10.13
N PRO A 135 -18.11 10.54 9.61
CA PRO A 135 -18.61 10.00 8.34
C PRO A 135 -17.77 10.51 7.16
N ARG A 136 -17.77 9.75 6.06
CA ARG A 136 -17.19 10.20 4.80
C ARG A 136 -18.08 11.25 4.15
N ILE A 137 -17.54 12.42 3.79
CA ILE A 137 -18.24 13.48 3.06
C ILE A 137 -17.52 13.74 1.73
N PHE A 138 -18.24 13.64 0.62
CA PHE A 138 -17.71 13.71 -0.76
C PHE A 138 -16.55 12.75 -1.03
N ASN A 139 -16.46 11.70 -0.26
CA ASN A 139 -15.40 10.70 -0.24
C ASN A 139 -15.99 9.31 -0.39
N ARG A 140 -16.38 8.95 -1.59
CA ARG A 140 -16.99 7.64 -1.87
C ARG A 140 -15.97 6.51 -1.68
N PRO A 141 -16.41 5.31 -1.22
CA PRO A 141 -15.60 4.10 -1.31
C PRO A 141 -15.08 3.89 -2.73
N GLU A 142 -13.90 3.29 -2.86
CA GLU A 142 -13.32 2.97 -4.17
C GLU A 142 -12.65 1.62 -4.18
N VAL A 143 -12.66 1.00 -5.36
CA VAL A 143 -11.75 -0.08 -5.75
C VAL A 143 -10.73 0.53 -6.70
N VAL A 144 -9.45 0.38 -6.37
CA VAL A 144 -8.36 0.79 -7.25
C VAL A 144 -8.03 -0.39 -8.16
N VAL A 145 -8.03 -0.15 -9.47
CA VAL A 145 -7.56 -1.11 -10.47
C VAL A 145 -6.24 -0.58 -11.02
N ALA A 146 -5.20 -1.38 -10.97
CA ALA A 146 -3.89 -1.07 -11.51
C ALA A 146 -3.54 -2.10 -12.60
N ASP A 147 -3.39 -1.63 -13.82
CA ASP A 147 -2.94 -2.46 -14.94
C ASP A 147 -1.41 -2.38 -15.03
N LEU A 148 -0.75 -3.52 -14.88
CA LEU A 148 0.68 -3.65 -15.11
C LEU A 148 0.91 -3.96 -16.59
N VAL A 149 1.60 -3.06 -17.26
CA VAL A 149 1.91 -3.22 -18.69
C VAL A 149 3.42 -3.27 -18.89
N PRO A 150 3.91 -4.11 -19.84
CA PRO A 150 5.32 -4.13 -20.17
C PRO A 150 5.80 -2.73 -20.58
N LYS A 151 7.00 -2.37 -20.15
CA LYS A 151 7.61 -1.12 -20.59
C LYS A 151 7.85 -1.21 -22.09
N SER A 152 7.24 -0.31 -22.86
CA SER A 152 7.51 -0.22 -24.30
C SER A 152 9.00 0.07 -24.51
N ARG A 153 9.67 -0.79 -25.29
CA ARG A 153 11.07 -0.63 -25.70
C ARG A 153 11.23 0.60 -26.58
#